data_04b4c27827d1169708e8c99184a4180b
#
_entry.id   04b4c27827d1169708e8c99184a4180b
#
_cell.length_a   1.000
_cell.length_b   1.000
_cell.length_c   1.000
_cell.angle_alpha   90.00
_cell.angle_beta   90.00
_cell.angle_gamma   90.00
#
_symmetry.space_group_name_H-M   'P 1'
#
loop_
_entity.id
_entity.type
_entity.pdbx_description
1 polymer ?
#
loop_
_entity_poly.entity_id
_entity_poly.type
_entity_poly.pdbx_seq_one_letter_code
_entity_poly.pdbx_strand_id
1 'polypeptide(L)'
;MNKFVYTSLSLLCGAAISLGAAEISSDVQTRLESGERARVIVTFKDKTNRGKLKFKSSPQEVKRHLLANYKVSSRGVKEIFGRLGKKADSQIIDEFWAANALYADVSNSVLKELSQSDDVAQITMDRVIPFEEPPAVEESEEGILDDEHFTYGLKILGVDQVRTAYNLSGNGITVGVLDTGIDASHPDLEGKVVAWKDWSGDEAEKPRDKHGHGTHCAGTVAGGNASGRQIGVAPNAKLVIGRIFGDKGNATLAGILGAMNWVTDPDGDPETNDAPRVVSNSWGGRQGSMEDEQAMWNLVQGWRALNMVPVFAAGNSGPWPKTVGTPGGYPHSFAVGATNARDKAAGFSSRGPITWDGVKYNKPDISAPGSAVLSAKPGGGYQKMSGTSMACPHVAGLAALVLEANPDFDVEQVEDLLESTSKDLGKDGKDNTYGHGRADIKAAIDQIKGTSGERLSRFNEIYSE
;
A
#
# COMPACT_ATOMS: atom_id res chain seq x y z
N MET A 1 2.25 -39.73 1.50
CA MET A 1 3.65 -39.35 1.36
C MET A 1 3.93 -39.04 -0.09
N ASN A 2 3.69 -37.81 -0.52
CA ASN A 2 4.18 -37.29 -1.80
C ASN A 2 4.79 -35.93 -1.50
N LYS A 3 6.12 -35.91 -1.58
CA LYS A 3 6.91 -34.68 -1.46
C LYS A 3 6.75 -33.90 -2.77
N PHE A 4 6.04 -32.80 -2.72
CA PHE A 4 6.13 -31.79 -3.77
C PHE A 4 7.41 -30.99 -3.55
N VAL A 5 8.38 -31.23 -4.42
CA VAL A 5 9.58 -30.42 -4.54
C VAL A 5 9.18 -29.19 -5.36
N TYR A 6 9.06 -28.03 -4.71
CA TYR A 6 8.99 -26.77 -5.42
C TYR A 6 10.39 -26.45 -5.95
N THR A 7 10.59 -26.70 -7.22
CA THR A 7 11.71 -26.13 -7.97
C THR A 7 11.42 -24.64 -8.16
N SER A 8 12.16 -23.82 -7.43
CA SER A 8 12.25 -22.39 -7.70
C SER A 8 12.78 -22.19 -9.12
N LEU A 9 11.89 -21.85 -10.04
CA LEU A 9 12.25 -21.34 -11.35
C LEU A 9 12.72 -19.88 -11.13
N SER A 10 14.02 -19.71 -10.89
CA SER A 10 14.66 -18.42 -11.04
C SER A 10 14.64 -18.07 -12.53
N LEU A 11 13.62 -17.32 -12.95
CA LEU A 11 13.67 -16.62 -14.23
C LEU A 11 14.81 -15.59 -14.13
N LEU A 12 15.95 -15.99 -14.68
CA LEU A 12 16.95 -15.06 -15.17
C LEU A 12 16.30 -14.28 -16.32
N CYS A 13 15.60 -13.18 -16.00
CA CYS A 13 15.40 -12.11 -16.96
C CYS A 13 16.77 -11.50 -17.21
N GLY A 14 17.43 -11.96 -18.27
CA GLY A 14 18.58 -11.30 -18.84
C GLY A 14 18.12 -9.90 -19.26
N ALA A 15 18.39 -8.90 -18.42
CA ALA A 15 18.30 -7.51 -18.82
C ALA A 15 19.30 -7.33 -19.97
N ALA A 16 18.80 -7.33 -21.19
CA ALA A 16 19.50 -6.68 -22.28
C ALA A 16 19.72 -5.24 -21.80
N ILE A 17 20.98 -4.87 -21.55
CA ILE A 17 21.37 -3.48 -21.34
C ILE A 17 21.14 -2.81 -22.70
N SER A 18 19.94 -2.36 -22.93
CA SER A 18 19.63 -1.39 -23.97
C SER A 18 20.30 -0.09 -23.52
N LEU A 19 21.40 0.26 -24.16
CA LEU A 19 21.94 1.62 -24.20
C LEU A 19 20.95 2.45 -25.03
N GLY A 20 19.79 2.78 -24.45
CA GLY A 20 18.70 3.51 -25.09
C GLY A 20 18.45 4.83 -24.38
N ALA A 21 18.01 5.82 -25.13
CA ALA A 21 17.47 7.08 -24.63
C ALA A 21 16.41 6.82 -23.54
N ALA A 22 16.16 7.80 -22.68
CA ALA A 22 15.11 7.74 -21.66
C ALA A 22 13.73 7.44 -22.28
N GLU A 23 12.92 6.61 -21.63
CA GLU A 23 11.51 6.47 -21.98
C GLU A 23 10.77 7.78 -21.61
N ILE A 24 10.03 8.34 -22.55
CA ILE A 24 9.36 9.62 -22.38
C ILE A 24 7.87 9.43 -22.65
N SER A 25 7.04 9.77 -21.66
CA SER A 25 5.58 9.72 -21.86
C SER A 25 5.11 10.68 -22.96
N SER A 26 3.98 10.38 -23.58
CA SER A 26 3.45 11.13 -24.74
C SER A 26 3.18 12.60 -24.42
N ASP A 27 2.79 12.93 -23.21
CA ASP A 27 2.55 14.29 -22.75
C ASP A 27 3.87 15.04 -22.50
N VAL A 28 4.93 14.38 -22.04
CA VAL A 28 6.29 14.95 -21.99
C VAL A 28 6.80 15.23 -23.40
N GLN A 29 6.58 14.31 -24.35
CA GLN A 29 6.95 14.52 -25.75
C GLN A 29 6.26 15.77 -26.33
N THR A 30 4.98 15.96 -26.05
CA THR A 30 4.22 17.16 -26.45
C THR A 30 4.83 18.44 -25.88
N ARG A 31 5.31 18.43 -24.61
CA ARG A 31 5.99 19.58 -24.00
C ARG A 31 7.35 19.87 -24.63
N LEU A 32 8.10 18.83 -24.99
CA LEU A 32 9.36 19.00 -25.73
C LEU A 32 9.14 19.68 -27.08
N GLU A 33 8.09 19.29 -27.82
CA GLU A 33 7.75 19.83 -29.13
C GLU A 33 7.20 21.27 -29.06
N SER A 34 6.38 21.58 -28.04
CA SER A 34 5.82 22.94 -27.85
C SER A 34 6.84 23.94 -27.27
N GLY A 35 7.95 23.48 -26.73
CA GLY A 35 8.93 24.33 -26.06
C GLY A 35 8.53 24.87 -24.70
N GLU A 36 7.43 24.34 -24.13
CA GLU A 36 6.89 24.78 -22.83
C GLU A 36 7.62 24.16 -21.64
N ARG A 37 7.48 24.83 -20.47
CA ARG A 37 7.93 24.28 -19.19
C ARG A 37 7.12 23.05 -18.78
N ALA A 38 7.72 22.19 -17.97
CA ALA A 38 7.07 20.99 -17.47
C ALA A 38 7.42 20.74 -16.00
N ARG A 39 6.45 20.23 -15.26
CA ARG A 39 6.67 19.57 -13.97
C ARG A 39 6.70 18.07 -14.18
N VAL A 40 7.84 17.46 -13.88
CA VAL A 40 8.12 16.09 -14.28
C VAL A 40 8.64 15.25 -13.11
N ILE A 41 8.32 13.97 -13.17
CA ILE A 41 8.97 12.92 -12.38
C ILE A 41 10.07 12.33 -13.27
N VAL A 42 11.30 12.35 -12.79
CA VAL A 42 12.46 11.76 -13.46
C VAL A 42 12.88 10.52 -12.69
N THR A 43 12.71 9.36 -13.28
CA THR A 43 13.10 8.06 -12.71
C THR A 43 14.46 7.64 -13.26
N PHE A 44 15.36 7.17 -12.42
CA PHE A 44 16.72 6.82 -12.79
C PHE A 44 16.88 5.34 -13.08
N LYS A 45 17.86 5.01 -13.94
CA LYS A 45 18.33 3.62 -14.12
C LYS A 45 18.91 3.09 -12.81
N ASP A 46 18.58 1.86 -12.47
CA ASP A 46 19.12 1.21 -11.29
C ASP A 46 20.61 0.82 -11.52
N LYS A 47 21.50 1.39 -10.73
CA LYS A 47 22.94 1.14 -10.82
C LYS A 47 23.47 0.17 -9.77
N THR A 48 22.66 -0.20 -8.77
CA THR A 48 23.10 -1.04 -7.64
C THR A 48 22.37 -2.38 -7.53
N ASN A 49 21.51 -2.68 -8.52
CA ASN A 49 20.72 -3.91 -8.58
C ASN A 49 19.82 -4.14 -7.35
N ARG A 50 18.76 -3.34 -7.26
CA ARG A 50 17.72 -3.42 -6.20
C ARG A 50 17.16 -4.84 -6.01
N GLY A 51 17.07 -5.63 -7.08
CA GLY A 51 16.61 -7.01 -7.04
C GLY A 51 17.51 -7.97 -6.24
N LYS A 52 18.69 -7.53 -5.81
CA LYS A 52 19.58 -8.28 -4.89
C LYS A 52 19.34 -7.96 -3.42
N LEU A 53 18.49 -6.98 -3.08
CA LEU A 53 18.10 -6.72 -1.70
C LEU A 53 17.36 -7.95 -1.16
N LYS A 54 18.03 -8.67 -0.26
CA LYS A 54 17.43 -9.85 0.38
C LYS A 54 16.60 -9.39 1.58
N PHE A 55 15.43 -9.97 1.76
CA PHE A 55 14.52 -9.79 2.90
C PHE A 55 15.16 -10.07 4.30
N LYS A 56 16.43 -10.47 4.35
CA LYS A 56 17.18 -10.75 5.59
C LYS A 56 18.04 -9.58 6.08
N SER A 57 18.07 -8.46 5.34
CA SER A 57 18.77 -7.23 5.77
C SER A 57 17.89 -6.46 6.77
N SER A 58 18.52 -5.76 7.71
CA SER A 58 17.78 -4.87 8.59
C SER A 58 17.14 -3.71 7.80
N PRO A 59 16.02 -3.14 8.25
CA PRO A 59 15.43 -1.96 7.59
C PRO A 59 16.42 -0.82 7.36
N GLN A 60 17.33 -0.57 8.32
CA GLN A 60 18.37 0.45 8.22
C GLN A 60 19.38 0.14 7.10
N GLU A 61 19.78 -1.14 6.93
CA GLU A 61 20.65 -1.54 5.81
C GLU A 61 19.96 -1.33 4.48
N VAL A 62 18.67 -1.66 4.38
CA VAL A 62 17.87 -1.43 3.17
C VAL A 62 17.73 0.06 2.89
N LYS A 63 17.39 0.90 3.89
CA LYS A 63 17.34 2.36 3.74
C LYS A 63 18.66 2.90 3.21
N ARG A 64 19.80 2.54 3.84
CA ARG A 64 21.14 2.96 3.38
C ARG A 64 21.44 2.54 1.95
N HIS A 65 21.06 1.32 1.56
CA HIS A 65 21.27 0.82 0.21
C HIS A 65 20.45 1.60 -0.83
N LEU A 66 19.16 1.84 -0.55
CA LEU A 66 18.28 2.61 -1.44
C LEU A 66 18.77 4.06 -1.59
N LEU A 67 19.18 4.69 -0.48
CA LEU A 67 19.80 6.03 -0.49
C LEU A 67 21.11 6.07 -1.28
N ALA A 68 21.96 5.05 -1.13
CA ALA A 68 23.21 4.96 -1.87
C ALA A 68 22.96 4.80 -3.38
N ASN A 69 21.98 3.96 -3.76
CA ASN A 69 21.57 3.81 -5.16
C ASN A 69 21.09 5.15 -5.73
N TYR A 70 20.17 5.82 -5.03
CA TYR A 70 19.65 7.12 -5.43
C TYR A 70 20.80 8.16 -5.62
N LYS A 71 21.73 8.25 -4.66
CA LYS A 71 22.88 9.18 -4.74
C LYS A 71 23.75 8.93 -5.97
N VAL A 72 23.95 7.67 -6.33
CA VAL A 72 24.76 7.31 -7.52
C VAL A 72 23.96 7.54 -8.80
N SER A 73 22.72 7.11 -8.85
CA SER A 73 21.86 7.20 -10.03
C SER A 73 21.49 8.64 -10.39
N SER A 74 21.26 9.50 -9.39
CA SER A 74 20.84 10.89 -9.61
C SER A 74 22.00 11.85 -9.93
N ARG A 75 23.26 11.42 -9.83
CA ARG A 75 24.43 12.31 -9.92
C ARG A 75 24.47 13.10 -11.23
N GLY A 76 24.41 12.45 -12.37
CA GLY A 76 24.50 13.09 -13.69
C GLY A 76 23.34 14.07 -13.91
N VAL A 77 22.13 13.73 -13.46
CA VAL A 77 20.97 14.63 -13.52
C VAL A 77 21.17 15.86 -12.60
N LYS A 78 21.67 15.68 -11.38
CA LYS A 78 21.99 16.80 -10.49
C LYS A 78 23.08 17.73 -11.07
N GLU A 79 24.03 17.18 -11.81
CA GLU A 79 25.03 17.97 -12.55
C GLU A 79 24.40 18.80 -13.67
N ILE A 80 23.39 18.29 -14.40
CA ILE A 80 22.60 19.05 -15.37
C ILE A 80 21.93 20.25 -14.69
N PHE A 81 21.26 20.03 -13.54
CA PHE A 81 20.67 21.14 -12.76
C PHE A 81 21.71 22.11 -12.23
N GLY A 82 22.86 21.64 -11.79
CA GLY A 82 23.97 22.50 -11.34
C GLY A 82 24.48 23.42 -12.44
N ARG A 83 24.58 22.91 -13.68
CA ARG A 83 25.10 23.63 -14.84
C ARG A 83 24.07 24.57 -15.48
N LEU A 84 22.84 24.10 -15.63
CA LEU A 84 21.79 24.81 -16.40
C LEU A 84 20.67 25.39 -15.53
N GLY A 85 20.36 24.80 -14.37
CA GLY A 85 19.17 25.09 -13.60
C GLY A 85 18.92 26.58 -13.35
N LYS A 86 19.91 27.30 -12.82
CA LYS A 86 19.78 28.74 -12.54
C LYS A 86 19.60 29.57 -13.81
N LYS A 87 20.28 29.22 -14.92
CA LYS A 87 20.19 29.97 -16.18
C LYS A 87 18.87 29.73 -16.90
N ALA A 88 18.35 28.53 -16.73
CA ALA A 88 17.14 28.06 -17.38
C ALA A 88 15.89 28.11 -16.46
N ASP A 89 16.02 28.75 -15.29
CA ASP A 89 14.95 28.84 -14.30
C ASP A 89 14.32 27.48 -13.99
N SER A 90 15.16 26.48 -13.72
CA SER A 90 14.75 25.08 -13.47
C SER A 90 15.27 24.61 -12.13
N GLN A 91 14.45 23.84 -11.40
CA GLN A 91 14.79 23.40 -10.05
C GLN A 91 14.27 22.00 -9.76
N ILE A 92 15.01 21.27 -8.91
CA ILE A 92 14.52 20.08 -8.24
C ILE A 92 13.60 20.54 -7.11
N ILE A 93 12.40 20.00 -7.05
CA ILE A 93 11.39 20.32 -6.03
C ILE A 93 11.47 19.32 -4.89
N ASP A 94 11.57 18.01 -5.22
CA ASP A 94 11.62 16.95 -4.22
C ASP A 94 12.44 15.74 -4.72
N GLU A 95 12.89 14.90 -3.78
CA GLU A 95 13.73 13.74 -4.04
C GLU A 95 13.09 12.48 -3.46
N PHE A 96 12.72 11.53 -4.32
CA PHE A 96 12.08 10.27 -3.97
C PHE A 96 13.12 9.14 -4.00
N TRP A 97 13.97 9.08 -2.96
CA TRP A 97 15.10 8.16 -2.93
C TRP A 97 14.67 6.69 -2.93
N ALA A 98 13.57 6.34 -2.27
CA ALA A 98 13.04 4.98 -2.27
C ALA A 98 12.44 4.59 -3.64
N ALA A 99 11.97 5.57 -4.44
CA ALA A 99 11.56 5.37 -5.82
C ALA A 99 12.73 5.32 -6.82
N ASN A 100 13.93 5.78 -6.43
CA ASN A 100 15.01 6.12 -7.32
C ASN A 100 14.58 7.17 -8.37
N ALA A 101 13.92 8.24 -7.93
CA ALA A 101 13.34 9.28 -8.76
C ALA A 101 13.44 10.66 -8.10
N LEU A 102 13.18 11.72 -8.86
CA LEU A 102 13.01 13.08 -8.35
C LEU A 102 11.83 13.77 -9.04
N TYR A 103 11.35 14.84 -8.40
CA TYR A 103 10.35 15.75 -8.93
C TYR A 103 10.99 17.11 -9.24
N ALA A 104 10.75 17.63 -10.41
CA ALA A 104 11.36 18.88 -10.86
C ALA A 104 10.43 19.75 -11.71
N ASP A 105 10.62 21.07 -11.61
CA ASP A 105 10.06 22.05 -12.54
C ASP A 105 11.16 22.47 -13.51
N VAL A 106 10.98 22.18 -14.79
CA VAL A 106 12.04 22.31 -15.79
C VAL A 106 11.60 23.13 -17.01
N SER A 107 12.54 23.91 -17.52
CA SER A 107 12.42 24.51 -18.85
C SER A 107 12.60 23.45 -19.94
N ASN A 108 12.17 23.76 -21.15
CA ASN A 108 12.33 22.86 -22.29
C ASN A 108 13.81 22.49 -22.55
N SER A 109 14.75 23.42 -22.37
CA SER A 109 16.18 23.14 -22.56
C SER A 109 16.73 22.12 -21.56
N VAL A 110 16.31 22.18 -20.29
CA VAL A 110 16.67 21.18 -19.28
C VAL A 110 15.97 19.86 -19.56
N LEU A 111 14.67 19.88 -19.90
CA LEU A 111 13.91 18.69 -20.24
C LEU A 111 14.56 17.94 -21.41
N LYS A 112 15.04 18.66 -22.43
CA LYS A 112 15.75 18.05 -23.56
C LYS A 112 17.07 17.39 -23.15
N GLU A 113 17.85 17.98 -22.24
CA GLU A 113 19.06 17.32 -21.73
C GLU A 113 18.75 16.11 -20.86
N LEU A 114 17.71 16.18 -20.02
CA LEU A 114 17.25 15.04 -19.23
C LEU A 114 16.83 13.88 -20.11
N SER A 115 16.11 14.15 -21.21
CA SER A 115 15.66 13.10 -22.14
C SER A 115 16.80 12.40 -22.89
N GLN A 116 17.97 13.01 -22.95
CA GLN A 116 19.16 12.48 -23.59
C GLN A 116 20.17 11.88 -22.60
N SER A 117 19.86 11.92 -21.30
CA SER A 117 20.77 11.44 -20.25
C SER A 117 20.76 9.93 -20.13
N ASP A 118 21.92 9.31 -20.14
CA ASP A 118 22.09 7.86 -19.92
C ASP A 118 21.70 7.41 -18.50
N ASP A 119 21.62 8.34 -17.53
CA ASP A 119 21.25 8.06 -16.16
C ASP A 119 19.72 7.96 -15.98
N VAL A 120 18.96 8.52 -16.91
CA VAL A 120 17.49 8.58 -16.85
C VAL A 120 16.90 7.29 -17.47
N ALA A 121 16.00 6.66 -16.73
CA ALA A 121 15.20 5.55 -17.23
C ALA A 121 13.91 6.08 -17.86
N GLN A 122 13.22 6.98 -17.15
CA GLN A 122 11.90 7.45 -17.54
C GLN A 122 11.66 8.91 -17.14
N ILE A 123 10.85 9.62 -17.94
CA ILE A 123 10.32 10.95 -17.59
C ILE A 123 8.80 10.94 -17.83
N THR A 124 8.04 11.24 -16.76
CA THR A 124 6.58 11.37 -16.82
C THR A 124 6.13 12.74 -16.32
N MET A 125 4.99 13.24 -16.79
CA MET A 125 4.41 14.48 -16.26
C MET A 125 3.86 14.29 -14.85
N ASP A 126 4.03 15.31 -14.00
CA ASP A 126 3.19 15.43 -12.81
C ASP A 126 1.74 15.72 -13.24
N ARG A 127 0.85 14.81 -12.90
CA ARG A 127 -0.57 14.89 -13.29
C ARG A 127 -1.47 14.93 -12.07
N VAL A 128 -2.62 15.56 -12.23
CA VAL A 128 -3.68 15.53 -11.22
C VAL A 128 -4.37 14.16 -11.26
N ILE A 129 -4.53 13.57 -10.08
CA ILE A 129 -5.21 12.29 -9.88
C ILE A 129 -6.46 12.60 -9.03
N PRO A 130 -7.67 12.48 -9.60
CA PRO A 130 -8.90 12.68 -8.84
C PRO A 130 -9.10 11.54 -7.85
N PHE A 131 -9.66 11.85 -6.70
CA PHE A 131 -10.14 10.84 -5.76
C PHE A 131 -11.34 10.11 -6.38
N GLU A 132 -11.32 8.78 -6.33
CA GLU A 132 -12.45 7.96 -6.76
C GLU A 132 -13.44 7.80 -5.59
N GLU A 133 -14.61 8.43 -5.71
CA GLU A 133 -15.64 8.38 -4.67
C GLU A 133 -16.09 6.93 -4.40
N PRO A 134 -16.27 6.57 -3.11
CA PRO A 134 -16.78 5.26 -2.75
C PRO A 134 -18.18 5.02 -3.34
N PRO A 135 -18.51 3.76 -3.69
CA PRO A 135 -19.86 3.40 -4.10
C PRO A 135 -20.90 3.73 -3.02
N ALA A 136 -22.12 4.04 -3.44
CA ALA A 136 -23.23 4.24 -2.52
C ALA A 136 -23.51 2.98 -1.69
N VAL A 137 -23.88 3.14 -0.43
CA VAL A 137 -24.32 2.05 0.44
C VAL A 137 -25.72 1.63 -0.01
N GLU A 138 -25.92 0.35 -0.32
CA GLU A 138 -27.25 -0.18 -0.65
C GLU A 138 -28.09 -0.38 0.62
N GLU A 139 -29.36 0.08 0.62
CA GLU A 139 -30.29 -0.07 1.76
C GLU A 139 -30.50 -1.53 2.18
N SER A 140 -30.44 -2.48 1.23
CA SER A 140 -30.56 -3.92 1.50
C SER A 140 -29.43 -4.51 2.35
N GLU A 141 -28.33 -3.78 2.52
CA GLU A 141 -27.19 -4.16 3.34
C GLU A 141 -27.18 -3.47 4.72
N GLU A 142 -28.11 -2.55 4.98
CA GLU A 142 -28.29 -1.94 6.29
C GLU A 142 -28.85 -2.96 7.30
N GLY A 143 -28.16 -3.12 8.41
CA GLY A 143 -28.63 -3.88 9.57
C GLY A 143 -28.30 -5.37 9.61
N ILE A 144 -27.43 -5.88 8.71
CA ILE A 144 -27.02 -7.28 8.74
C ILE A 144 -25.77 -7.44 9.62
N LEU A 145 -25.92 -8.09 10.78
CA LEU A 145 -24.89 -8.71 11.60
C LEU A 145 -23.99 -7.81 12.49
N ASP A 146 -24.19 -6.49 12.59
CA ASP A 146 -23.60 -5.76 13.69
C ASP A 146 -24.21 -6.24 15.01
N ASP A 147 -23.39 -6.69 15.96
CA ASP A 147 -23.88 -6.94 17.31
C ASP A 147 -23.59 -5.77 18.27
N GLU A 148 -23.88 -5.96 19.56
CA GLU A 148 -23.70 -4.90 20.55
C GLU A 148 -22.24 -4.49 20.73
N HIS A 149 -21.26 -5.37 20.41
CA HIS A 149 -19.87 -5.21 20.77
C HIS A 149 -18.91 -5.07 19.59
N PHE A 150 -19.22 -5.66 18.43
CA PHE A 150 -18.37 -5.66 17.24
C PHE A 150 -19.14 -5.35 15.98
N THR A 151 -18.52 -4.64 15.04
CA THR A 151 -19.06 -4.51 13.68
C THR A 151 -19.03 -5.87 12.98
N TYR A 152 -19.92 -6.06 12.00
CA TYR A 152 -20.03 -7.33 11.30
C TYR A 152 -18.73 -7.75 10.63
N GLY A 153 -17.98 -6.76 10.10
CA GLY A 153 -16.69 -7.00 9.43
C GLY A 153 -15.69 -7.68 10.36
N LEU A 154 -15.58 -7.20 11.60
CA LEU A 154 -14.70 -7.79 12.59
C LEU A 154 -15.11 -9.21 12.97
N LYS A 155 -16.41 -9.47 13.10
CA LYS A 155 -16.92 -10.80 13.45
C LYS A 155 -16.71 -11.82 12.36
N ILE A 156 -17.03 -11.47 11.11
CA ILE A 156 -16.90 -12.39 9.99
C ILE A 156 -15.44 -12.76 9.69
N LEU A 157 -14.51 -11.85 10.05
CA LEU A 157 -13.06 -12.07 9.97
C LEU A 157 -12.48 -12.85 11.17
N GLY A 158 -13.26 -13.07 12.24
CA GLY A 158 -12.81 -13.77 13.46
C GLY A 158 -11.98 -12.90 14.41
N VAL A 159 -12.04 -11.56 14.30
CA VAL A 159 -11.28 -10.62 15.15
C VAL A 159 -11.73 -10.72 16.60
N ASP A 160 -13.03 -10.84 16.87
CA ASP A 160 -13.61 -11.04 18.21
C ASP A 160 -13.08 -12.30 18.89
N GLN A 161 -12.94 -13.38 18.13
CA GLN A 161 -12.41 -14.67 18.61
C GLN A 161 -10.91 -14.57 18.95
N VAL A 162 -10.12 -13.93 18.06
CA VAL A 162 -8.68 -13.73 18.28
C VAL A 162 -8.44 -12.84 19.49
N ARG A 163 -9.22 -11.79 19.66
CA ARG A 163 -9.13 -10.89 20.80
C ARG A 163 -9.44 -11.63 22.12
N THR A 164 -10.51 -12.44 22.11
CA THR A 164 -10.91 -13.22 23.29
C THR A 164 -9.91 -14.32 23.62
N ALA A 165 -9.45 -15.08 22.62
CA ALA A 165 -8.60 -16.24 22.84
C ALA A 165 -7.12 -15.90 23.07
N TYR A 166 -6.60 -14.84 22.41
CA TYR A 166 -5.16 -14.54 22.34
C TYR A 166 -4.79 -13.13 22.81
N ASN A 167 -5.80 -12.28 23.11
CA ASN A 167 -5.62 -10.88 23.52
C ASN A 167 -4.79 -10.04 22.53
N LEU A 168 -4.88 -10.37 21.24
CA LEU A 168 -4.19 -9.61 20.18
C LEU A 168 -5.03 -8.40 19.76
N SER A 169 -4.38 -7.26 19.58
CA SER A 169 -5.02 -5.97 19.32
C SER A 169 -4.15 -4.99 18.52
N GLY A 170 -3.01 -5.43 17.98
CA GLY A 170 -2.05 -4.63 17.22
C GLY A 170 -0.98 -3.94 18.07
N ASN A 171 -0.74 -4.44 19.31
CA ASN A 171 0.28 -3.86 20.20
C ASN A 171 1.67 -3.89 19.54
N GLY A 172 2.39 -2.76 19.65
CA GLY A 172 3.74 -2.62 19.13
C GLY A 172 3.83 -2.50 17.61
N ILE A 173 2.69 -2.53 16.90
CA ILE A 173 2.67 -2.42 15.45
C ILE A 173 2.23 -1.02 15.03
N THR A 174 2.93 -0.49 14.02
CA THR A 174 2.57 0.78 13.36
C THR A 174 2.03 0.47 11.96
N VAL A 175 0.92 1.13 11.59
CA VAL A 175 0.29 1.03 10.26
C VAL A 175 0.30 2.40 9.60
N GLY A 176 0.83 2.48 8.39
CA GLY A 176 0.71 3.66 7.53
C GLY A 176 -0.68 3.71 6.89
N VAL A 177 -1.27 4.91 6.79
CA VAL A 177 -2.51 5.14 6.02
C VAL A 177 -2.27 6.35 5.13
N LEU A 178 -2.27 6.13 3.83
CA LEU A 178 -2.14 7.18 2.82
C LEU A 178 -3.52 7.42 2.20
N ASP A 179 -4.17 8.58 2.53
CA ASP A 179 -5.57 8.80 2.19
C ASP A 179 -5.94 10.30 2.20
N THR A 180 -7.20 10.65 2.46
CA THR A 180 -7.71 12.04 2.57
C THR A 180 -7.33 12.74 3.89
N GLY A 181 -6.65 12.04 4.78
CA GLY A 181 -6.24 12.53 6.10
C GLY A 181 -6.90 11.75 7.24
N ILE A 182 -7.00 12.37 8.41
CA ILE A 182 -7.60 11.79 9.62
C ILE A 182 -8.14 12.88 10.53
N ASP A 183 -9.29 12.64 11.18
CA ASP A 183 -9.71 13.34 12.39
C ASP A 183 -9.07 12.65 13.62
N ALA A 184 -7.88 13.12 13.99
CA ALA A 184 -7.14 12.58 15.13
C ALA A 184 -7.78 12.89 16.50
N SER A 185 -8.80 13.77 16.53
CA SER A 185 -9.59 14.10 17.74
C SER A 185 -10.80 13.18 17.93
N HIS A 186 -11.10 12.31 16.96
CA HIS A 186 -12.18 11.33 17.10
C HIS A 186 -11.91 10.41 18.30
N PRO A 187 -12.91 10.17 19.20
CA PRO A 187 -12.72 9.40 20.44
C PRO A 187 -12.07 8.02 20.24
N ASP A 188 -12.33 7.37 19.11
CA ASP A 188 -11.75 6.07 18.77
C ASP A 188 -10.33 6.15 18.16
N LEU A 189 -9.87 7.36 17.80
CA LEU A 189 -8.58 7.57 17.13
C LEU A 189 -7.62 8.45 17.93
N GLU A 190 -8.08 9.03 19.03
CA GLU A 190 -7.28 9.89 19.90
C GLU A 190 -6.02 9.17 20.41
N GLY A 191 -4.86 9.84 20.31
CA GLY A 191 -3.58 9.32 20.76
C GLY A 191 -2.97 8.20 19.91
N LYS A 192 -3.55 7.88 18.73
CA LYS A 192 -3.03 6.81 17.85
C LYS A 192 -2.05 7.31 16.80
N VAL A 193 -2.16 8.56 16.36
CA VAL A 193 -1.27 9.13 15.32
C VAL A 193 0.11 9.44 15.92
N VAL A 194 1.14 8.82 15.36
CA VAL A 194 2.55 9.01 15.78
C VAL A 194 3.35 9.83 14.76
N ALA A 195 2.92 9.89 13.50
CA ALA A 195 3.48 10.78 12.50
C ALA A 195 2.38 11.24 11.54
N TRP A 196 2.52 12.48 11.06
CA TRP A 196 1.60 13.14 10.14
C TRP A 196 2.35 13.98 9.13
N LYS A 197 1.93 13.90 7.87
CA LYS A 197 2.37 14.85 6.85
C LYS A 197 1.30 15.06 5.78
N ASP A 198 1.12 16.31 5.34
CA ASP A 198 0.23 16.67 4.24
C ASP A 198 1.01 16.75 2.93
N TRP A 199 0.63 15.93 1.96
CA TRP A 199 1.18 15.84 0.61
C TRP A 199 0.17 16.28 -0.45
N SER A 200 -1.03 16.72 -0.02
CA SER A 200 -2.12 17.11 -0.92
C SER A 200 -1.93 18.47 -1.60
N GLY A 201 -0.97 19.25 -1.09
CA GLY A 201 -0.77 20.66 -1.49
C GLY A 201 -1.60 21.67 -0.72
N ASP A 202 -2.45 21.25 0.24
CA ASP A 202 -3.21 22.16 1.11
C ASP A 202 -2.39 22.65 2.31
N GLU A 203 -1.18 22.15 2.51
CA GLU A 203 -0.20 22.54 3.54
C GLU A 203 -0.74 22.49 4.98
N ALA A 204 -1.53 21.45 5.30
CA ALA A 204 -2.08 21.29 6.64
C ALA A 204 -1.00 20.86 7.66
N GLU A 205 -0.66 21.74 8.61
CA GLU A 205 0.31 21.47 9.66
C GLU A 205 -0.14 20.40 10.66
N LYS A 206 -1.44 20.23 10.86
CA LYS A 206 -2.05 19.30 11.83
C LYS A 206 -2.96 18.30 11.14
N PRO A 207 -3.10 17.10 11.72
CA PRO A 207 -4.05 16.11 11.24
C PRO A 207 -5.44 16.71 11.01
N ARG A 208 -5.96 16.51 9.81
CA ARG A 208 -7.31 16.90 9.43
C ARG A 208 -7.82 16.01 8.30
N ASP A 209 -9.13 15.89 8.22
CA ASP A 209 -9.83 15.21 7.13
C ASP A 209 -11.19 15.87 6.93
N LYS A 210 -11.40 16.56 5.80
CA LYS A 210 -12.69 17.17 5.46
C LYS A 210 -13.57 16.24 4.63
N HIS A 211 -12.97 15.24 4.00
CA HIS A 211 -13.69 14.27 3.18
C HIS A 211 -14.30 13.17 4.03
N GLY A 212 -13.55 12.64 4.99
CA GLY A 212 -13.97 11.59 5.91
C GLY A 212 -13.59 10.17 5.49
N HIS A 213 -13.09 9.97 4.28
CA HIS A 213 -12.68 8.64 3.81
C HIS A 213 -11.47 8.11 4.58
N GLY A 214 -10.42 8.91 4.73
CA GLY A 214 -9.22 8.50 5.47
C GLY A 214 -9.49 8.26 6.96
N THR A 215 -10.38 9.07 7.58
CA THR A 215 -10.83 8.84 8.95
C THR A 215 -11.55 7.50 9.08
N HIS A 216 -12.40 7.15 8.11
CA HIS A 216 -13.10 5.87 8.07
C HIS A 216 -12.12 4.71 7.91
N CYS A 217 -11.17 4.80 6.98
CA CYS A 217 -10.13 3.78 6.77
C CYS A 217 -9.26 3.61 8.01
N ALA A 218 -8.77 4.69 8.61
CA ALA A 218 -7.99 4.66 9.85
C ALA A 218 -8.80 4.05 11.02
N GLY A 219 -10.10 4.37 11.11
CA GLY A 219 -11.03 3.78 12.07
C GLY A 219 -11.16 2.26 11.89
N THR A 220 -11.24 1.78 10.66
CA THR A 220 -11.31 0.34 10.35
C THR A 220 -10.01 -0.38 10.69
N VAL A 221 -8.84 0.27 10.50
CA VAL A 221 -7.54 -0.29 10.96
C VAL A 221 -7.47 -0.34 12.46
N ALA A 222 -7.60 0.83 13.14
CA ALA A 222 -7.18 1.00 14.53
C ALA A 222 -8.22 1.66 15.44
N GLY A 223 -9.47 1.81 15.01
CA GLY A 223 -10.50 2.43 15.82
C GLY A 223 -10.79 1.66 17.11
N GLY A 224 -11.17 2.39 18.14
CA GLY A 224 -11.54 1.84 19.45
C GLY A 224 -13.00 1.40 19.53
N ASN A 225 -13.59 1.61 20.70
CA ASN A 225 -14.98 1.25 21.01
C ASN A 225 -15.73 2.35 21.78
N ALA A 226 -15.42 3.61 21.56
CA ALA A 226 -16.05 4.73 22.26
C ALA A 226 -17.56 4.79 22.04
N SER A 227 -18.07 4.24 20.92
CA SER A 227 -19.51 4.06 20.67
C SER A 227 -20.16 2.94 21.49
N GLY A 228 -19.40 2.18 22.26
CA GLY A 228 -19.78 0.89 22.85
C GLY A 228 -19.52 -0.31 21.93
N ARG A 229 -19.23 -0.06 20.62
CA ARG A 229 -18.97 -1.08 19.60
C ARG A 229 -17.56 -0.94 19.05
N GLN A 230 -16.83 -2.04 19.00
CA GLN A 230 -15.49 -2.11 18.40
C GLN A 230 -15.59 -1.93 16.88
N ILE A 231 -14.87 -0.95 16.33
CA ILE A 231 -14.87 -0.65 14.89
C ILE A 231 -13.55 -1.01 14.20
N GLY A 232 -12.44 -1.04 14.93
CA GLY A 232 -11.09 -1.30 14.37
C GLY A 232 -10.61 -2.71 14.62
N VAL A 233 -9.91 -3.26 13.62
CA VAL A 233 -9.29 -4.60 13.67
C VAL A 233 -8.17 -4.65 14.71
N ALA A 234 -7.30 -3.65 14.72
CA ALA A 234 -6.08 -3.57 15.54
C ALA A 234 -6.07 -2.29 16.40
N PRO A 235 -6.95 -2.17 17.43
CA PRO A 235 -7.19 -0.91 18.14
C PRO A 235 -5.97 -0.39 18.92
N ASN A 236 -4.97 -1.20 19.18
CA ASN A 236 -3.74 -0.76 19.85
C ASN A 236 -2.58 -0.48 18.89
N ALA A 237 -2.79 -0.64 17.58
CA ALA A 237 -1.84 -0.21 16.56
C ALA A 237 -1.70 1.32 16.57
N LYS A 238 -0.48 1.80 16.25
CA LYS A 238 -0.19 3.21 16.01
C LYS A 238 -0.30 3.53 14.52
N LEU A 239 -0.53 4.80 14.20
CA LEU A 239 -0.80 5.24 12.85
C LEU A 239 0.22 6.28 12.38
N VAL A 240 0.77 6.06 11.17
CA VAL A 240 1.52 7.05 10.39
C VAL A 240 0.60 7.51 9.26
N ILE A 241 0.23 8.78 9.23
CA ILE A 241 -0.78 9.29 8.32
C ILE A 241 -0.16 10.23 7.29
N GLY A 242 -0.25 9.86 6.02
CA GLY A 242 0.04 10.71 4.88
C GLY A 242 -1.26 11.17 4.21
N ARG A 243 -1.54 12.46 4.25
CA ARG A 243 -2.68 13.02 3.54
C ARG A 243 -2.29 13.28 2.09
N ILE A 244 -2.83 12.52 1.16
CA ILE A 244 -2.50 12.62 -0.27
C ILE A 244 -3.59 13.31 -1.09
N PHE A 245 -4.86 13.23 -0.66
CA PHE A 245 -5.97 13.91 -1.32
C PHE A 245 -6.36 15.17 -0.54
N GLY A 246 -6.41 16.29 -1.25
CA GLY A 246 -6.78 17.59 -0.69
C GLY A 246 -8.28 17.77 -0.48
N ASP A 247 -8.65 18.94 0.04
CA ASP A 247 -10.05 19.30 0.31
C ASP A 247 -10.95 19.27 -0.94
N LYS A 248 -10.37 19.34 -2.13
CA LYS A 248 -11.06 19.28 -3.42
C LYS A 248 -11.15 17.86 -4.01
N GLY A 249 -10.69 16.84 -3.28
CA GLY A 249 -10.68 15.47 -3.74
C GLY A 249 -9.62 15.18 -4.83
N ASN A 250 -8.55 15.97 -4.89
CA ASN A 250 -7.48 15.77 -5.86
C ASN A 250 -6.14 15.51 -5.17
N ALA A 251 -5.32 14.70 -5.82
CA ALA A 251 -3.89 14.54 -5.54
C ALA A 251 -3.08 14.92 -6.78
N THR A 252 -1.77 15.10 -6.63
CA THR A 252 -0.83 15.07 -7.75
C THR A 252 -0.02 13.79 -7.70
N LEU A 253 0.48 13.33 -8.84
CA LEU A 253 1.36 12.15 -8.87
C LEU A 253 2.59 12.38 -7.98
N ALA A 254 3.18 13.59 -8.03
CA ALA A 254 4.30 13.96 -7.16
C ALA A 254 3.94 13.90 -5.67
N GLY A 255 2.75 14.38 -5.28
CA GLY A 255 2.27 14.29 -3.89
C GLY A 255 2.09 12.86 -3.42
N ILE A 256 1.51 11.99 -4.25
CA ILE A 256 1.37 10.55 -3.95
C ILE A 256 2.76 9.91 -3.77
N LEU A 257 3.67 10.12 -4.72
CA LEU A 257 5.03 9.57 -4.65
C LEU A 257 5.80 10.11 -3.44
N GLY A 258 5.61 11.40 -3.12
CA GLY A 258 6.18 12.02 -1.91
C GLY A 258 5.71 11.35 -0.63
N ALA A 259 4.40 11.10 -0.48
CA ALA A 259 3.84 10.40 0.66
C ALA A 259 4.33 8.94 0.74
N MET A 260 4.34 8.24 -0.40
CA MET A 260 4.84 6.87 -0.49
C MET A 260 6.34 6.76 -0.15
N ASN A 261 7.13 7.77 -0.52
CA ASN A 261 8.55 7.86 -0.15
C ASN A 261 8.72 8.23 1.33
N TRP A 262 7.96 9.22 1.83
CA TRP A 262 8.04 9.67 3.20
C TRP A 262 7.71 8.58 4.22
N VAL A 263 6.69 7.76 3.96
CA VAL A 263 6.28 6.69 4.89
C VAL A 263 7.37 5.62 5.10
N THR A 264 8.41 5.60 4.26
CA THR A 264 9.56 4.70 4.45
C THR A 264 10.55 5.19 5.51
N ASP A 265 10.45 6.48 5.86
CA ASP A 265 11.37 7.16 6.79
C ASP A 265 10.71 8.44 7.31
N PRO A 266 9.67 8.32 8.18
CA PRO A 266 8.84 9.45 8.60
C PRO A 266 9.59 10.56 9.35
N ASP A 267 10.62 10.23 10.12
CA ASP A 267 11.44 11.20 10.86
C ASP A 267 12.64 11.73 10.05
N GLY A 268 12.93 11.11 8.90
CA GLY A 268 14.03 11.50 8.00
C GLY A 268 15.41 11.05 8.47
N ASP A 269 15.49 10.18 9.49
CA ASP A 269 16.74 9.58 9.95
C ASP A 269 16.81 8.09 9.51
N PRO A 270 17.63 7.75 8.50
CA PRO A 270 17.69 6.38 8.00
C PRO A 270 18.23 5.35 9.01
N GLU A 271 18.76 5.81 10.14
CA GLU A 271 19.25 4.93 11.20
C GLU A 271 18.16 4.54 12.21
N THR A 272 16.99 5.17 12.17
CA THR A 272 15.83 4.79 12.99
C THR A 272 15.00 3.69 12.33
N ASN A 273 14.14 3.04 13.11
CA ASN A 273 13.19 2.04 12.62
C ASN A 273 11.75 2.53 12.86
N ASP A 274 11.42 3.66 12.23
CA ASP A 274 10.16 4.38 12.37
C ASP A 274 9.16 4.10 11.24
N ALA A 275 9.60 3.40 10.19
CA ALA A 275 8.73 2.95 9.10
C ALA A 275 7.63 1.99 9.61
N PRO A 276 6.38 2.15 9.19
CA PRO A 276 5.32 1.22 9.55
C PRO A 276 5.54 -0.16 8.92
N ARG A 277 5.12 -1.22 9.61
CA ARG A 277 5.20 -2.59 9.10
C ARG A 277 4.12 -2.92 8.07
N VAL A 278 3.08 -2.13 7.98
CA VAL A 278 1.94 -2.28 7.04
C VAL A 278 1.58 -0.91 6.51
N VAL A 279 1.25 -0.81 5.22
CA VAL A 279 0.73 0.43 4.62
C VAL A 279 -0.61 0.14 3.96
N SER A 280 -1.66 0.80 4.43
CA SER A 280 -3.03 0.73 3.90
C SER A 280 -3.26 1.82 2.87
N ASN A 281 -3.62 1.43 1.65
CA ASN A 281 -3.82 2.31 0.51
C ASN A 281 -5.19 2.08 -0.09
N SER A 282 -6.17 2.84 0.38
CA SER A 282 -7.56 2.72 -0.05
C SER A 282 -7.86 3.61 -1.27
N TRP A 283 -6.98 3.58 -2.24
CA TRP A 283 -7.03 4.37 -3.47
C TRP A 283 -6.38 3.62 -4.62
N GLY A 284 -6.62 4.10 -5.83
CA GLY A 284 -6.05 3.58 -7.06
C GLY A 284 -6.69 4.28 -8.25
N GLY A 285 -6.39 3.81 -9.44
CA GLY A 285 -6.95 4.31 -10.68
C GLY A 285 -7.13 3.18 -11.69
N ARG A 286 -7.41 3.52 -12.94
CA ARG A 286 -7.38 2.53 -14.02
C ARG A 286 -6.00 1.92 -14.11
N GLN A 287 -5.93 0.70 -14.65
CA GLN A 287 -4.64 0.05 -14.90
C GLN A 287 -3.76 0.97 -15.75
N GLY A 288 -2.60 1.34 -15.21
CA GLY A 288 -1.54 2.03 -15.92
C GLY A 288 -0.56 1.06 -16.59
N SER A 289 0.51 1.60 -17.14
CA SER A 289 1.61 0.83 -17.75
C SER A 289 2.90 1.02 -16.97
N MET A 290 3.89 0.15 -17.20
CA MET A 290 5.25 0.35 -16.66
C MET A 290 5.84 1.68 -17.12
N GLU A 291 5.53 2.09 -18.36
CA GLU A 291 6.00 3.34 -18.94
C GLU A 291 5.50 4.59 -18.20
N ASP A 292 4.35 4.51 -17.51
CA ASP A 292 3.76 5.64 -16.79
C ASP A 292 3.93 5.54 -15.26
N GLU A 293 4.19 4.36 -14.71
CA GLU A 293 4.07 4.09 -13.28
C GLU A 293 5.35 3.53 -12.63
N GLN A 294 6.49 3.57 -13.32
CA GLN A 294 7.74 2.98 -12.81
C GLN A 294 8.17 3.51 -11.45
N ALA A 295 8.04 4.81 -11.19
CA ALA A 295 8.41 5.39 -9.90
C ALA A 295 7.54 4.82 -8.76
N MET A 296 6.21 4.68 -8.99
CA MET A 296 5.28 4.10 -8.03
C MET A 296 5.54 2.60 -7.81
N TRP A 297 5.77 1.86 -8.90
CA TRP A 297 6.19 0.47 -8.84
C TRP A 297 7.47 0.27 -8.01
N ASN A 298 8.46 1.13 -8.23
CA ASN A 298 9.71 1.11 -7.47
C ASN A 298 9.47 1.33 -5.96
N LEU A 299 8.52 2.20 -5.59
CA LEU A 299 8.15 2.43 -4.18
C LEU A 299 7.54 1.20 -3.55
N VAL A 300 6.62 0.52 -4.24
CA VAL A 300 6.03 -0.74 -3.74
C VAL A 300 7.12 -1.80 -3.52
N GLN A 301 8.06 -1.93 -4.45
CA GLN A 301 9.22 -2.82 -4.27
C GLN A 301 10.11 -2.38 -3.10
N GLY A 302 10.32 -1.07 -2.93
CA GLY A 302 11.05 -0.50 -1.81
C GLY A 302 10.40 -0.83 -0.45
N TRP A 303 9.06 -0.72 -0.36
CA TRP A 303 8.31 -1.10 0.83
C TRP A 303 8.50 -2.57 1.18
N ARG A 304 8.38 -3.47 0.21
CA ARG A 304 8.64 -4.90 0.45
C ARG A 304 10.06 -5.17 0.94
N ALA A 305 11.05 -4.52 0.32
CA ALA A 305 12.44 -4.64 0.76
C ALA A 305 12.66 -4.12 2.19
N LEU A 306 11.92 -3.11 2.61
CA LEU A 306 11.88 -2.57 3.98
C LEU A 306 11.00 -3.41 4.93
N ASN A 307 10.48 -4.52 4.46
CA ASN A 307 9.59 -5.41 5.22
C ASN A 307 8.27 -4.74 5.64
N MET A 308 7.72 -3.89 4.76
CA MET A 308 6.43 -3.22 4.91
C MET A 308 5.40 -3.88 3.99
N VAL A 309 4.30 -4.40 4.54
CA VAL A 309 3.22 -5.06 3.79
C VAL A 309 2.42 -4.02 2.99
N PRO A 310 2.43 -4.08 1.63
CA PRO A 310 1.82 -3.05 0.78
C PRO A 310 0.36 -3.40 0.44
N VAL A 311 -0.58 -3.08 1.32
CA VAL A 311 -2.00 -3.40 1.16
C VAL A 311 -2.69 -2.33 0.32
N PHE A 312 -3.38 -2.75 -0.75
CA PHE A 312 -4.09 -1.87 -1.68
C PHE A 312 -5.52 -2.31 -1.93
N ALA A 313 -6.43 -1.36 -2.10
CA ALA A 313 -7.75 -1.62 -2.65
C ALA A 313 -7.66 -2.12 -4.10
N ALA A 314 -8.47 -3.12 -4.47
CA ALA A 314 -8.49 -3.65 -5.84
C ALA A 314 -9.18 -2.72 -6.85
N GLY A 315 -10.00 -1.76 -6.36
CA GLY A 315 -10.80 -0.83 -7.15
C GLY A 315 -12.29 -1.17 -7.17
N ASN A 316 -13.10 -0.20 -7.61
CA ASN A 316 -14.57 -0.26 -7.53
C ASN A 316 -15.26 -0.29 -8.92
N SER A 317 -14.54 -0.77 -9.94
CA SER A 317 -15.02 -0.82 -11.34
C SER A 317 -15.61 -2.18 -11.75
N GLY A 318 -15.93 -3.08 -10.76
CA GLY A 318 -16.61 -4.36 -11.00
C GLY A 318 -18.01 -4.22 -11.59
N PRO A 319 -18.68 -5.35 -11.90
CA PRO A 319 -18.26 -6.74 -11.69
C PRO A 319 -17.48 -7.37 -12.86
N TRP A 320 -17.08 -6.60 -13.85
CA TRP A 320 -16.49 -7.11 -15.08
C TRP A 320 -15.03 -7.56 -14.89
N PRO A 321 -14.55 -8.56 -15.68
CA PRO A 321 -13.16 -8.96 -15.64
C PRO A 321 -12.23 -7.85 -16.15
N LYS A 322 -10.95 -7.85 -15.71
CA LYS A 322 -9.91 -6.89 -16.08
C LYS A 322 -10.21 -5.45 -15.61
N THR A 323 -10.81 -5.33 -14.43
CA THR A 323 -11.17 -4.04 -13.83
C THR A 323 -10.32 -3.68 -12.62
N VAL A 324 -9.44 -4.58 -12.15
CA VAL A 324 -8.47 -4.25 -11.10
C VAL A 324 -7.54 -3.15 -11.61
N GLY A 325 -7.46 -2.06 -10.86
CA GLY A 325 -6.63 -0.91 -11.19
C GLY A 325 -5.24 -0.99 -10.55
N THR A 326 -4.39 -0.01 -10.86
CA THR A 326 -3.08 0.15 -10.21
C THR A 326 -3.15 1.22 -9.12
N PRO A 327 -2.32 1.11 -8.04
CA PRO A 327 -1.24 0.14 -7.77
C PRO A 327 -1.68 -1.24 -7.26
N GLY A 328 -2.96 -1.46 -6.91
CA GLY A 328 -3.46 -2.76 -6.43
C GLY A 328 -3.14 -3.93 -7.38
N GLY A 329 -3.16 -3.66 -8.68
CA GLY A 329 -2.85 -4.63 -9.72
C GLY A 329 -1.37 -4.98 -9.89
N TYR A 330 -0.43 -4.30 -9.25
CA TYR A 330 0.98 -4.67 -9.37
C TYR A 330 1.24 -6.08 -8.82
N PRO A 331 2.17 -6.84 -9.40
CA PRO A 331 2.50 -8.20 -8.95
C PRO A 331 2.84 -8.29 -7.46
N HIS A 332 3.46 -7.24 -6.91
CA HIS A 332 3.95 -7.18 -5.53
C HIS A 332 3.09 -6.33 -4.59
N SER A 333 1.93 -5.87 -5.03
CA SER A 333 0.91 -5.29 -4.16
C SER A 333 0.02 -6.38 -3.59
N PHE A 334 -0.40 -6.24 -2.34
CA PHE A 334 -1.39 -7.11 -1.71
C PHE A 334 -2.78 -6.53 -1.93
N ALA A 335 -3.43 -6.95 -3.02
CA ALA A 335 -4.70 -6.39 -3.49
C ALA A 335 -5.90 -7.00 -2.78
N VAL A 336 -6.81 -6.18 -2.28
CA VAL A 336 -7.98 -6.59 -1.50
C VAL A 336 -9.27 -6.33 -2.25
N GLY A 337 -10.03 -7.40 -2.53
CA GLY A 337 -11.40 -7.37 -3.04
C GLY A 337 -12.42 -7.16 -1.92
N ALA A 338 -13.63 -6.71 -2.28
CA ALA A 338 -14.70 -6.47 -1.33
C ALA A 338 -15.76 -7.57 -1.33
N THR A 339 -16.12 -8.05 -0.13
CA THR A 339 -17.30 -8.90 0.10
C THR A 339 -18.35 -8.18 0.94
N ASN A 340 -19.59 -8.65 0.86
CA ASN A 340 -20.65 -8.24 1.77
C ASN A 340 -20.74 -9.19 2.98
N ALA A 341 -21.69 -8.91 3.89
CA ALA A 341 -21.93 -9.68 5.12
C ALA A 341 -22.36 -11.16 4.90
N ARG A 342 -22.60 -11.56 3.64
CA ARG A 342 -22.97 -12.95 3.26
C ARG A 342 -21.87 -13.65 2.47
N ASP A 343 -20.64 -13.18 2.57
CA ASP A 343 -19.48 -13.68 1.81
C ASP A 343 -19.64 -13.62 0.27
N LYS A 344 -20.54 -12.76 -0.25
CA LYS A 344 -20.66 -12.54 -1.69
C LYS A 344 -19.77 -11.38 -2.11
N ALA A 345 -19.07 -11.55 -3.24
CA ALA A 345 -18.30 -10.44 -3.83
C ALA A 345 -19.25 -9.28 -4.13
N ALA A 346 -18.90 -8.09 -3.65
CA ALA A 346 -19.65 -6.88 -3.92
C ALA A 346 -19.70 -6.60 -5.43
N GLY A 347 -20.83 -6.10 -5.93
CA GLY A 347 -21.01 -5.83 -7.34
C GLY A 347 -20.00 -4.84 -7.92
N PHE A 348 -19.57 -3.88 -7.12
CA PHE A 348 -18.56 -2.90 -7.49
C PHE A 348 -17.11 -3.45 -7.42
N SER A 349 -16.84 -4.51 -6.64
CA SER A 349 -15.48 -5.01 -6.46
C SER A 349 -14.82 -5.35 -7.79
N SER A 350 -13.69 -4.72 -8.09
CA SER A 350 -12.93 -4.98 -9.31
C SER A 350 -12.41 -6.41 -9.37
N ARG A 351 -12.28 -6.94 -10.59
CA ARG A 351 -11.92 -8.35 -10.83
C ARG A 351 -10.78 -8.46 -11.82
N GLY A 352 -9.91 -9.43 -11.58
CA GLY A 352 -8.83 -9.77 -12.49
C GLY A 352 -9.31 -10.44 -13.79
N PRO A 353 -8.39 -10.99 -14.56
CA PRO A 353 -6.96 -10.88 -14.38
C PRO A 353 -6.42 -9.50 -14.75
N ILE A 354 -5.22 -9.16 -14.24
CA ILE A 354 -4.45 -8.03 -14.70
C ILE A 354 -3.28 -8.50 -15.56
N THR A 355 -2.81 -7.64 -16.46
CA THR A 355 -1.56 -7.87 -17.20
C THR A 355 -0.58 -6.76 -16.84
N TRP A 356 0.62 -7.10 -16.37
CA TRP A 356 1.68 -6.17 -16.03
C TRP A 356 2.98 -6.64 -16.66
N ASP A 357 3.66 -5.76 -17.38
CA ASP A 357 4.89 -6.09 -18.10
C ASP A 357 4.78 -7.39 -18.93
N GLY A 358 3.67 -7.53 -19.67
CA GLY A 358 3.38 -8.69 -20.52
C GLY A 358 2.98 -9.98 -19.75
N VAL A 359 3.08 -10.00 -18.42
CA VAL A 359 2.72 -11.17 -17.61
C VAL A 359 1.32 -11.02 -17.03
N LYS A 360 0.55 -12.11 -17.08
CA LYS A 360 -0.83 -12.15 -16.61
C LYS A 360 -0.91 -12.71 -15.19
N TYR A 361 -1.62 -12.01 -14.29
CA TYR A 361 -1.81 -12.39 -12.89
C TYR A 361 -3.28 -12.48 -12.52
N ASN A 362 -3.60 -13.39 -11.58
CA ASN A 362 -4.89 -13.39 -10.90
C ASN A 362 -4.86 -12.32 -9.79
N LYS A 363 -5.87 -11.47 -9.77
CA LYS A 363 -6.14 -10.44 -8.76
C LYS A 363 -7.66 -10.36 -8.51
N PRO A 364 -8.12 -9.96 -7.31
CA PRO A 364 -7.33 -9.56 -6.13
C PRO A 364 -6.52 -10.73 -5.56
N ASP A 365 -5.71 -10.48 -4.52
CA ASP A 365 -4.99 -11.54 -3.84
C ASP A 365 -5.87 -12.20 -2.78
N ILE A 366 -6.64 -11.37 -2.05
CA ILE A 366 -7.52 -11.76 -0.96
C ILE A 366 -8.78 -10.88 -0.97
N SER A 367 -9.80 -11.23 -0.22
CA SER A 367 -11.01 -10.42 -0.03
C SER A 367 -11.33 -10.21 1.45
N ALA A 368 -12.02 -9.10 1.74
CA ALA A 368 -12.50 -8.76 3.07
C ALA A 368 -13.84 -7.98 3.02
N PRO A 369 -14.54 -7.81 4.15
CA PRO A 369 -15.74 -7.00 4.23
C PRO A 369 -15.54 -5.59 3.68
N GLY A 370 -16.34 -5.21 2.68
CA GLY A 370 -16.26 -3.91 2.03
C GLY A 370 -17.60 -3.27 1.73
N SER A 371 -18.74 -3.93 2.04
CA SER A 371 -20.08 -3.37 1.86
C SER A 371 -20.66 -2.90 3.19
N ALA A 372 -21.18 -1.67 3.24
CA ALA A 372 -21.85 -1.07 4.41
C ALA A 372 -21.03 -1.19 5.72
N VAL A 373 -19.72 -0.98 5.64
CA VAL A 373 -18.79 -1.06 6.78
C VAL A 373 -18.97 0.16 7.67
N LEU A 374 -19.29 -0.04 8.95
CA LEU A 374 -19.37 1.00 9.96
C LEU A 374 -17.99 1.35 10.51
N SER A 375 -17.62 2.62 10.46
CA SER A 375 -16.37 3.13 11.04
C SER A 375 -16.47 4.60 11.41
N ALA A 376 -15.35 5.20 11.85
CA ALA A 376 -15.27 6.57 12.32
C ALA A 376 -15.63 7.58 11.21
N LYS A 377 -16.27 8.69 11.63
CA LYS A 377 -16.58 9.86 10.81
C LYS A 377 -16.00 11.10 11.46
N PRO A 378 -15.42 12.04 10.71
CA PRO A 378 -14.96 13.31 11.27
C PRO A 378 -16.03 14.02 12.11
N GLY A 379 -15.60 14.60 13.23
CA GLY A 379 -16.50 15.23 14.21
C GLY A 379 -17.01 14.29 15.32
N GLY A 380 -16.36 13.10 15.48
CA GLY A 380 -16.64 12.17 16.58
C GLY A 380 -17.82 11.24 16.33
N GLY A 381 -18.38 11.22 15.10
CA GLY A 381 -19.49 10.35 14.72
C GLY A 381 -19.04 9.07 14.01
N TYR A 382 -20.03 8.33 13.51
CA TYR A 382 -19.83 7.08 12.77
C TYR A 382 -20.64 7.10 11.48
N GLN A 383 -20.14 6.39 10.47
CA GLN A 383 -20.85 6.26 9.19
C GLN A 383 -20.58 4.91 8.55
N LYS A 384 -21.51 4.44 7.73
CA LYS A 384 -21.32 3.28 6.85
C LYS A 384 -20.80 3.74 5.49
N MET A 385 -19.80 3.06 4.99
CA MET A 385 -19.28 3.23 3.63
C MET A 385 -19.14 1.88 2.94
N SER A 386 -19.17 1.89 1.61
CA SER A 386 -18.94 0.69 0.78
C SER A 386 -17.78 0.95 -0.19
N GLY A 387 -16.97 -0.06 -0.45
CA GLY A 387 -15.83 0.01 -1.37
C GLY A 387 -14.78 -1.04 -1.05
N THR A 388 -13.93 -1.36 -2.01
CA THR A 388 -12.67 -2.05 -1.73
C THR A 388 -11.77 -1.25 -0.80
N SER A 389 -12.00 0.06 -0.73
CA SER A 389 -11.42 1.00 0.24
C SER A 389 -11.74 0.66 1.69
N MET A 390 -12.85 -0.01 1.97
CA MET A 390 -13.25 -0.47 3.31
C MET A 390 -12.73 -1.88 3.59
N ALA A 391 -12.56 -2.69 2.55
CA ALA A 391 -11.95 -4.02 2.65
C ALA A 391 -10.42 -3.94 2.91
N CYS A 392 -9.73 -3.04 2.25
CA CYS A 392 -8.28 -2.82 2.37
C CYS A 392 -7.82 -2.59 3.83
N PRO A 393 -8.38 -1.65 4.62
CA PRO A 393 -7.97 -1.41 5.99
C PRO A 393 -8.29 -2.57 6.94
N HIS A 394 -9.31 -3.39 6.65
CA HIS A 394 -9.50 -4.65 7.38
C HIS A 394 -8.26 -5.54 7.24
N VAL A 395 -7.80 -5.80 6.02
CA VAL A 395 -6.62 -6.64 5.78
C VAL A 395 -5.35 -6.01 6.35
N ALA A 396 -5.19 -4.69 6.27
CA ALA A 396 -4.07 -4.01 6.91
C ALA A 396 -4.07 -4.20 8.45
N GLY A 397 -5.23 -4.14 9.09
CA GLY A 397 -5.39 -4.46 10.50
C GLY A 397 -5.10 -5.95 10.80
N LEU A 398 -5.54 -6.88 9.93
CA LEU A 398 -5.23 -8.32 10.10
C LEU A 398 -3.73 -8.58 10.01
N ALA A 399 -3.03 -7.94 9.06
CA ALA A 399 -1.57 -8.02 8.97
C ALA A 399 -0.89 -7.51 10.25
N ALA A 400 -1.43 -6.44 10.87
CA ALA A 400 -0.92 -5.97 12.16
C ALA A 400 -1.12 -6.99 13.29
N LEU A 401 -2.25 -7.72 13.33
CA LEU A 401 -2.47 -8.80 14.30
C LEU A 401 -1.54 -10.00 14.07
N VAL A 402 -1.27 -10.37 12.81
CA VAL A 402 -0.30 -11.41 12.45
C VAL A 402 1.09 -11.03 12.94
N LEU A 403 1.51 -9.78 12.71
CA LEU A 403 2.82 -9.26 13.14
C LEU A 403 2.94 -9.10 14.65
N GLU A 404 1.85 -8.79 15.37
CA GLU A 404 1.84 -8.84 16.84
C GLU A 404 2.05 -10.28 17.35
N ALA A 405 1.43 -11.27 16.69
CA ALA A 405 1.55 -12.68 17.05
C ALA A 405 2.92 -13.27 16.72
N ASN A 406 3.56 -12.80 15.65
CA ASN A 406 4.90 -13.17 15.24
C ASN A 406 5.63 -11.99 14.55
N PRO A 407 6.39 -11.18 15.30
CA PRO A 407 7.10 -10.01 14.79
C PRO A 407 8.21 -10.32 13.75
N ASP A 408 8.70 -11.56 13.73
CA ASP A 408 9.79 -11.99 12.86
C ASP A 408 9.33 -12.34 11.43
N PHE A 409 8.01 -12.38 11.18
CA PHE A 409 7.50 -12.63 9.85
C PHE A 409 7.89 -11.50 8.88
N ASP A 410 8.38 -11.90 7.72
CA ASP A 410 8.55 -10.99 6.58
C ASP A 410 7.23 -10.77 5.82
N VAL A 411 7.27 -9.90 4.81
CA VAL A 411 6.09 -9.55 4.01
C VAL A 411 5.46 -10.78 3.36
N GLU A 412 6.28 -11.65 2.75
CA GLU A 412 5.80 -12.85 2.05
C GLU A 412 5.13 -13.81 3.03
N GLN A 413 5.72 -14.00 4.23
CA GLN A 413 5.15 -14.86 5.26
C GLN A 413 3.82 -14.35 5.80
N VAL A 414 3.65 -13.01 5.92
CA VAL A 414 2.38 -12.40 6.32
C VAL A 414 1.31 -12.61 5.25
N GLU A 415 1.66 -12.34 3.99
CA GLU A 415 0.76 -12.51 2.83
C GLU A 415 0.36 -13.99 2.65
N ASP A 416 1.34 -14.89 2.58
CA ASP A 416 1.12 -16.34 2.41
C ASP A 416 0.24 -16.92 3.54
N LEU A 417 0.45 -16.47 4.78
CA LEU A 417 -0.37 -16.92 5.90
C LEU A 417 -1.81 -16.46 5.74
N LEU A 418 -2.05 -15.18 5.46
CA LEU A 418 -3.40 -14.65 5.27
C LEU A 418 -4.09 -15.28 4.06
N GLU A 419 -3.37 -15.52 2.96
CA GLU A 419 -3.90 -16.19 1.77
C GLU A 419 -4.24 -17.66 2.04
N SER A 420 -3.30 -18.43 2.59
CA SER A 420 -3.46 -19.88 2.80
C SER A 420 -4.47 -20.25 3.86
N THR A 421 -4.81 -19.35 4.78
CA THR A 421 -5.81 -19.56 5.83
C THR A 421 -7.16 -18.90 5.53
N SER A 422 -7.29 -18.26 4.37
CA SER A 422 -8.56 -17.66 3.93
C SER A 422 -9.63 -18.70 3.74
N LYS A 423 -10.88 -18.30 4.01
CA LYS A 423 -12.05 -19.06 3.61
C LYS A 423 -12.21 -18.99 2.11
N ASP A 424 -11.91 -20.08 1.42
CA ASP A 424 -12.05 -20.16 -0.04
C ASP A 424 -13.49 -19.87 -0.48
N LEU A 425 -13.64 -18.98 -1.44
CA LEU A 425 -14.90 -18.52 -1.99
C LEU A 425 -14.83 -18.47 -3.52
N GLY A 426 -15.94 -18.82 -4.17
CA GLY A 426 -16.02 -18.78 -5.62
C GLY A 426 -15.54 -20.07 -6.26
N LYS A 427 -14.52 -20.02 -7.09
CA LYS A 427 -13.88 -21.20 -7.68
C LYS A 427 -12.77 -21.68 -6.75
N ASP A 428 -12.58 -22.99 -6.68
CA ASP A 428 -11.54 -23.62 -5.85
C ASP A 428 -10.17 -22.98 -6.10
N GLY A 429 -9.52 -22.55 -5.02
CA GLY A 429 -8.21 -21.88 -5.03
C GLY A 429 -8.28 -20.42 -5.49
N LYS A 430 -7.11 -19.82 -5.78
CA LYS A 430 -7.02 -18.40 -6.17
C LYS A 430 -7.76 -18.10 -7.46
N ASP A 431 -8.82 -17.30 -7.39
CA ASP A 431 -9.60 -16.84 -8.53
C ASP A 431 -9.55 -15.31 -8.75
N ASN A 432 -10.15 -14.83 -9.85
CA ASN A 432 -10.12 -13.40 -10.20
C ASN A 432 -11.25 -12.57 -9.56
N THR A 433 -12.04 -13.15 -8.67
CA THR A 433 -13.17 -12.49 -7.99
C THR A 433 -12.88 -12.27 -6.51
N TYR A 434 -12.37 -13.31 -5.85
CA TYR A 434 -12.14 -13.35 -4.42
C TYR A 434 -10.66 -13.45 -4.04
N GLY A 435 -9.75 -13.66 -5.02
CA GLY A 435 -8.37 -14.04 -4.73
C GLY A 435 -8.33 -15.44 -4.11
N HIS A 436 -7.64 -15.59 -2.99
CA HIS A 436 -7.63 -16.81 -2.18
C HIS A 436 -8.91 -16.99 -1.33
N GLY A 437 -9.83 -16.03 -1.37
CA GLY A 437 -11.06 -16.06 -0.59
C GLY A 437 -11.17 -14.94 0.42
N ARG A 438 -12.09 -15.04 1.38
CA ARG A 438 -12.24 -14.08 2.47
C ARG A 438 -11.25 -14.39 3.59
N ALA A 439 -10.48 -13.36 4.01
CA ALA A 439 -9.53 -13.47 5.11
C ALA A 439 -10.17 -14.06 6.38
N ASP A 440 -9.44 -14.93 7.08
CA ASP A 440 -9.83 -15.52 8.37
C ASP A 440 -8.68 -15.43 9.35
N ILE A 441 -8.72 -14.40 10.22
CA ILE A 441 -7.63 -14.16 11.17
C ILE A 441 -7.58 -15.22 12.28
N LYS A 442 -8.72 -15.85 12.62
CA LYS A 442 -8.73 -16.90 13.62
C LYS A 442 -7.92 -18.11 13.14
N ALA A 443 -8.15 -18.53 11.90
CA ALA A 443 -7.38 -19.62 11.29
C ALA A 443 -5.89 -19.28 11.18
N ALA A 444 -5.54 -18.04 10.79
CA ALA A 444 -4.15 -17.58 10.70
C ALA A 444 -3.43 -17.62 12.07
N ILE A 445 -4.05 -17.09 13.10
CA ILE A 445 -3.44 -17.08 14.45
C ILE A 445 -3.37 -18.47 15.05
N ASP A 446 -4.38 -19.31 14.83
CA ASP A 446 -4.35 -20.71 15.26
C ASP A 446 -3.17 -21.48 14.64
N GLN A 447 -2.89 -21.24 13.36
CA GLN A 447 -1.73 -21.84 12.68
C GLN A 447 -0.40 -21.40 13.30
N ILE A 448 -0.23 -20.10 13.63
CA ILE A 448 0.97 -19.59 14.32
C ILE A 448 1.12 -20.25 15.68
N LYS A 449 0.05 -20.32 16.47
CA LYS A 449 0.09 -20.85 17.85
C LYS A 449 0.22 -22.37 17.88
N GLY A 450 -0.40 -23.09 16.94
CA GLY A 450 -0.26 -24.54 16.77
C GLY A 450 1.18 -24.96 16.45
N THR A 451 1.82 -24.29 15.52
CA THR A 451 3.25 -24.53 15.19
C THR A 451 4.20 -24.23 16.35
N SER A 452 3.88 -23.25 17.17
CA SER A 452 4.66 -22.94 18.39
C SER A 452 4.51 -24.03 19.46
N GLY A 453 3.31 -24.59 19.61
CA GLY A 453 3.03 -25.70 20.52
C GLY A 453 3.75 -27.01 20.13
N GLU A 454 3.80 -27.34 18.85
CA GLU A 454 4.52 -28.51 18.35
C GLU A 454 6.05 -28.37 18.51
N ARG A 455 6.60 -27.18 18.35
CA ARG A 455 8.03 -26.92 18.62
C ARG A 455 8.38 -27.06 20.08
N LEU A 456 7.53 -26.56 20.98
CA LEU A 456 7.70 -26.71 22.43
C LEU A 456 7.56 -28.17 22.91
N SER A 457 6.62 -28.93 22.33
CA SER A 457 6.47 -30.36 22.66
C SER A 457 7.68 -31.17 22.19
N ARG A 458 8.18 -30.96 20.98
CA ARG A 458 9.41 -31.59 20.47
C ARG A 458 10.65 -31.19 21.28
N PHE A 459 10.74 -29.94 21.73
CA PHE A 459 11.85 -29.49 22.57
C PHE A 459 11.81 -30.17 23.94
N ASN A 460 10.65 -30.27 24.55
CA ASN A 460 10.46 -30.96 25.81
C ASN A 460 10.70 -32.49 25.71
N GLU A 461 10.35 -33.13 24.61
CA GLU A 461 10.66 -34.54 24.34
C GLU A 461 12.17 -34.79 24.20
N ILE A 462 12.92 -33.84 23.59
CA ILE A 462 14.39 -33.97 23.42
C ILE A 462 15.15 -33.74 24.72
N TYR A 463 14.62 -32.98 25.68
CA TYR A 463 15.29 -32.64 26.94
C TYR A 463 14.66 -33.29 28.18
N SER A 464 13.71 -34.23 28.01
CA SER A 464 13.12 -35.05 29.08
C SER A 464 13.74 -36.46 29.20
N GLU A 465 14.73 -36.79 28.37
CA GLU A 465 15.65 -37.94 28.54
C GLU A 465 17.02 -37.48 29.07
#